data_c1e676e03b510c6a543342893f3b7492
#
_entry.id   c1e676e03b510c6a543342893f3b7492
#
_cell.length_a   1.000
_cell.length_b   1.000
_cell.length_c   1.000
_cell.angle_alpha   90.00
_cell.angle_beta   90.00
_cell.angle_gamma   90.00
#
_symmetry.space_group_name_H-M   'P 1'
#
loop_
_entity.id
_entity.type
_entity.pdbx_description
1 polymer ?
#
loop_
_entity_poly.entity_id
_entity_poly.type
_entity_poly.pdbx_seq_one_letter_code
_entity_poly.pdbx_strand_id
1 'polypeptide(L)'
;MSSVDRRHEIVQAALRVIAADGVSGATTRAIVAEAGMSLASFHYAFTSRDEMMRELVAYVVESETVAAFSALRFGTDIRTSIRDSLTAYFELAVVADPGHEQVMFELMQYALRTPGIEHLAREQYDRYRAAVSGLLETGAENAGIRWSLPVEDVARLVVTISDGLTLGWLADRDTAAAMRVIEFAADSLSRLAEPAPTNSTVRTTTKERSA
;
A
#
# COMPACT_ATOMS: atom_id res chain seq x y z
N MET A 1 3.05 15.85 29.09
CA MET A 1 2.93 15.50 27.67
C MET A 1 3.77 16.46 26.85
N SER A 2 4.72 15.96 26.07
CA SER A 2 5.57 16.79 25.20
C SER A 2 4.75 17.41 24.06
N SER A 3 5.33 18.39 23.34
CA SER A 3 4.69 18.95 22.12
C SER A 3 4.53 17.88 21.04
N VAL A 4 5.50 17.00 20.90
CA VAL A 4 5.50 15.89 19.92
C VAL A 4 4.40 14.88 20.28
N ASP A 5 4.30 14.47 21.54
CA ASP A 5 3.25 13.53 21.97
C ASP A 5 1.86 14.11 21.74
N ARG A 6 1.69 15.43 21.93
CA ARG A 6 0.42 16.11 21.72
C ARG A 6 0.02 16.16 20.25
N ARG A 7 0.96 16.45 19.36
CA ARG A 7 0.71 16.42 17.90
C ARG A 7 0.28 15.03 17.46
N HIS A 8 1.02 14.01 17.88
CA HIS A 8 0.71 12.62 17.56
C HIS A 8 -0.70 12.21 18.04
N GLU A 9 -1.06 12.53 19.29
CA GLU A 9 -2.38 12.21 19.85
C GLU A 9 -3.53 12.90 19.10
N ILE A 10 -3.33 14.17 18.68
CA ILE A 10 -4.32 14.90 17.89
C ILE A 10 -4.47 14.25 16.50
N VAL A 11 -3.39 13.80 15.86
CA VAL A 11 -3.41 13.10 14.56
C VAL A 11 -4.15 11.77 14.69
N GLN A 12 -3.88 10.98 15.75
CA GLN A 12 -4.60 9.74 16.00
C GLN A 12 -6.10 9.95 16.26
N ALA A 13 -6.46 10.98 17.03
CA ALA A 13 -7.86 11.35 17.26
C ALA A 13 -8.54 11.78 15.95
N ALA A 14 -7.83 12.52 15.07
CA ALA A 14 -8.35 12.91 13.78
C ALA A 14 -8.65 11.68 12.89
N LEU A 15 -7.80 10.66 12.88
CA LEU A 15 -8.06 9.40 12.16
C LEU A 15 -9.33 8.72 12.68
N ARG A 16 -9.51 8.64 14.00
CA ARG A 16 -10.72 8.04 14.60
C ARG A 16 -11.99 8.82 14.21
N VAL A 17 -11.93 10.17 14.23
CA VAL A 17 -13.06 11.00 13.79
C VAL A 17 -13.35 10.81 12.30
N ILE A 18 -12.31 10.74 11.46
CA ILE A 18 -12.51 10.50 10.01
C ILE A 18 -13.11 9.11 9.77
N ALA A 19 -12.68 8.11 10.50
CA ALA A 19 -13.25 6.76 10.40
C ALA A 19 -14.74 6.71 10.78
N ALA A 20 -15.18 7.54 11.73
CA ALA A 20 -16.57 7.61 12.16
C ALA A 20 -17.44 8.52 11.30
N ASP A 21 -16.94 9.71 10.94
CA ASP A 21 -17.74 10.82 10.42
C ASP A 21 -17.22 11.35 9.06
N GLY A 22 -16.21 10.71 8.48
CA GLY A 22 -15.54 11.14 7.25
C GLY A 22 -14.66 12.39 7.42
N VAL A 23 -13.94 12.76 6.36
CA VAL A 23 -13.04 13.95 6.36
C VAL A 23 -13.81 15.24 6.64
N SER A 24 -15.07 15.36 6.22
CA SER A 24 -15.92 16.53 6.48
C SER A 24 -16.28 16.67 7.96
N GLY A 25 -16.42 15.56 8.69
CA GLY A 25 -16.68 15.52 10.13
C GLY A 25 -15.48 15.88 10.99
N ALA A 26 -14.26 15.78 10.46
CA ALA A 26 -13.01 16.06 11.16
C ALA A 26 -12.78 17.56 11.43
N THR A 27 -13.72 18.19 12.15
CA THR A 27 -13.58 19.57 12.62
C THR A 27 -12.61 19.65 13.78
N THR A 28 -11.96 20.80 13.98
CA THR A 28 -11.04 21.00 15.13
C THR A 28 -11.72 20.69 16.46
N ARG A 29 -13.01 21.01 16.60
CA ARG A 29 -13.79 20.73 17.82
C ARG A 29 -14.03 19.24 18.03
N ALA A 30 -14.41 18.52 16.98
CA ALA A 30 -14.60 17.07 17.04
C ALA A 30 -13.29 16.36 17.40
N ILE A 31 -12.19 16.76 16.77
CA ILE A 31 -10.86 16.17 16.99
C ILE A 31 -10.38 16.37 18.43
N VAL A 32 -10.50 17.59 18.99
CA VAL A 32 -10.05 17.81 20.37
C VAL A 32 -10.97 17.13 21.39
N ALA A 33 -12.27 17.01 21.09
CA ALA A 33 -13.19 16.26 21.93
C ALA A 33 -12.81 14.77 21.97
N GLU A 34 -12.52 14.18 20.81
CA GLU A 34 -12.05 12.80 20.67
C GLU A 34 -10.69 12.58 21.38
N ALA A 35 -9.78 13.56 21.30
CA ALA A 35 -8.48 13.50 21.98
C ALA A 35 -8.57 13.76 23.49
N GLY A 36 -9.74 14.10 24.04
CA GLY A 36 -9.87 14.53 25.43
C GLY A 36 -9.10 15.81 25.75
N MET A 37 -8.92 16.70 24.77
CA MET A 37 -8.11 17.91 24.86
C MET A 37 -8.94 19.19 24.72
N SER A 38 -8.34 20.32 25.11
CA SER A 38 -8.93 21.64 24.88
C SER A 38 -8.61 22.19 23.49
N LEU A 39 -9.43 23.13 23.00
CA LEU A 39 -9.15 23.86 21.77
C LEU A 39 -7.80 24.63 21.85
N ALA A 40 -7.44 25.13 23.05
CA ALA A 40 -6.15 25.76 23.26
C ALA A 40 -4.98 24.78 23.05
N SER A 41 -5.15 23.51 23.45
CA SER A 41 -4.16 22.46 23.20
C SER A 41 -3.93 22.21 21.72
N PHE A 42 -5.01 22.29 20.90
CA PHE A 42 -4.89 22.21 19.44
C PHE A 42 -4.05 23.37 18.89
N HIS A 43 -4.40 24.61 19.24
CA HIS A 43 -3.68 25.79 18.74
C HIS A 43 -2.24 25.92 19.25
N TYR A 44 -1.91 25.23 20.34
CA TYR A 44 -0.51 25.08 20.76
C TYR A 44 0.25 24.09 19.86
N ALA A 45 -0.41 23.05 19.36
CA ALA A 45 0.19 22.02 18.52
C ALA A 45 0.19 22.37 17.03
N PHE A 46 -0.90 22.97 16.54
CA PHE A 46 -1.13 23.28 15.12
C PHE A 46 -1.64 24.69 14.93
N THR A 47 -1.13 25.40 13.91
CA THR A 47 -1.58 26.75 13.56
C THR A 47 -2.95 26.73 12.87
N SER A 48 -3.29 25.62 12.21
CA SER A 48 -4.55 25.45 11.49
C SER A 48 -4.95 23.98 11.38
N ARG A 49 -6.24 23.75 11.04
CA ARG A 49 -6.73 22.43 10.67
C ARG A 49 -5.97 21.88 9.45
N ASP A 50 -5.67 22.71 8.47
CA ASP A 50 -4.97 22.29 7.26
C ASP A 50 -3.54 21.82 7.55
N GLU A 51 -2.83 22.48 8.49
CA GLU A 51 -1.53 21.98 8.94
C GLU A 51 -1.66 20.59 9.58
N MET A 52 -2.63 20.41 10.44
CA MET A 52 -2.90 19.10 11.08
C MET A 52 -3.26 18.03 10.03
N MET A 53 -4.10 18.36 9.04
CA MET A 53 -4.47 17.42 7.97
C MET A 53 -3.30 17.03 7.08
N ARG A 54 -2.35 17.96 6.82
CA ARG A 54 -1.09 17.62 6.11
C ARG A 54 -0.27 16.63 6.89
N GLU A 55 -0.11 16.84 8.19
CA GLU A 55 0.64 15.93 9.05
C GLU A 55 -0.06 14.56 9.16
N LEU A 56 -1.39 14.54 9.23
CA LEU A 56 -2.17 13.32 9.23
C LEU A 56 -1.96 12.51 7.94
N VAL A 57 -2.06 13.14 6.76
CA VAL A 57 -1.82 12.45 5.48
C VAL A 57 -0.39 11.94 5.42
N ALA A 58 0.60 12.75 5.82
CA ALA A 58 2.00 12.32 5.85
C ALA A 58 2.23 11.13 6.80
N TYR A 59 1.61 11.16 7.99
CA TYR A 59 1.65 10.07 8.95
C TYR A 59 1.09 8.76 8.37
N VAL A 60 -0.07 8.84 7.72
CA VAL A 60 -0.71 7.68 7.07
C VAL A 60 0.18 7.12 5.97
N VAL A 61 0.70 7.97 5.08
CA VAL A 61 1.60 7.55 3.99
C VAL A 61 2.84 6.84 4.54
N GLU A 62 3.35 7.26 5.69
CA GLU A 62 4.53 6.63 6.31
C GLU A 62 4.19 5.30 7.00
N SER A 63 3.04 5.21 7.68
CA SER A 63 2.66 4.04 8.48
C SER A 63 2.11 2.88 7.66
N GLU A 64 1.39 3.16 6.56
CA GLU A 64 0.67 2.18 5.77
C GLU A 64 1.56 1.21 4.97
N THR A 65 2.68 1.71 4.45
CA THR A 65 3.52 0.94 3.51
C THR A 65 4.06 -0.36 4.13
N VAL A 66 4.22 -0.41 5.45
CA VAL A 66 4.80 -1.56 6.15
C VAL A 66 3.75 -2.65 6.43
N ALA A 67 2.52 -2.28 6.73
CA ALA A 67 1.49 -3.22 7.17
C ALA A 67 0.90 -4.04 5.99
N ALA A 68 0.58 -3.39 4.88
CA ALA A 68 -0.15 -4.00 3.76
C ALA A 68 0.63 -5.12 3.06
N PHE A 69 1.97 -5.07 3.05
CA PHE A 69 2.79 -6.00 2.29
C PHE A 69 3.61 -6.97 3.15
N SER A 70 3.56 -6.84 4.48
CA SER A 70 4.35 -7.69 5.40
C SER A 70 3.94 -9.16 5.40
N ALA A 71 2.71 -9.47 4.98
CA ALA A 71 2.15 -10.83 4.94
C ALA A 71 2.45 -11.59 3.64
N LEU A 72 2.96 -10.92 2.60
CA LEU A 72 3.17 -11.52 1.28
C LEU A 72 4.33 -12.51 1.30
N ARG A 73 4.13 -13.67 0.67
CA ARG A 73 5.14 -14.73 0.52
C ARG A 73 5.15 -15.20 -0.91
N PHE A 74 6.36 -15.31 -1.48
CA PHE A 74 6.54 -15.85 -2.82
C PHE A 74 7.20 -17.24 -2.73
N GLY A 75 6.54 -18.24 -3.31
CA GLY A 75 7.05 -19.59 -3.51
C GLY A 75 7.64 -19.76 -4.90
N THR A 76 7.85 -21.02 -5.29
CA THR A 76 8.42 -21.38 -6.60
C THR A 76 7.42 -21.32 -7.76
N ASP A 77 6.11 -21.36 -7.47
CA ASP A 77 5.05 -21.16 -8.48
C ASP A 77 4.54 -19.73 -8.41
N ILE A 78 4.88 -18.94 -9.44
CA ILE A 78 4.60 -17.51 -9.48
C ILE A 78 3.08 -17.21 -9.54
N ARG A 79 2.30 -18.02 -10.25
CA ARG A 79 0.84 -17.84 -10.32
C ARG A 79 0.18 -18.00 -8.94
N THR A 80 0.52 -19.09 -8.26
CA THR A 80 0.04 -19.37 -6.91
C THR A 80 0.49 -18.29 -5.94
N SER A 81 1.74 -17.85 -6.03
CA SER A 81 2.28 -16.78 -5.18
C SER A 81 1.53 -15.46 -5.36
N ILE A 82 1.21 -15.05 -6.58
CA ILE A 82 0.44 -13.84 -6.87
C ILE A 82 -0.98 -13.98 -6.32
N ARG A 83 -1.65 -15.10 -6.58
CA ARG A 83 -2.99 -15.37 -6.07
C ARG A 83 -3.05 -15.29 -4.55
N ASP A 84 -2.16 -16.02 -3.89
CA ASP A 84 -2.14 -16.11 -2.43
C ASP A 84 -1.80 -14.75 -1.79
N SER A 85 -0.91 -13.97 -2.41
CA SER A 85 -0.58 -12.62 -1.98
C SER A 85 -1.78 -11.67 -2.09
N LEU A 86 -2.46 -11.64 -3.24
CA LEU A 86 -3.65 -10.81 -3.44
C LEU A 86 -4.80 -11.25 -2.51
N THR A 87 -4.95 -12.56 -2.27
CA THR A 87 -5.94 -13.09 -1.33
C THR A 87 -5.63 -12.64 0.09
N ALA A 88 -4.37 -12.77 0.53
CA ALA A 88 -3.95 -12.32 1.86
C ALA A 88 -4.16 -10.81 2.06
N TYR A 89 -3.80 -9.98 1.07
CA TYR A 89 -4.10 -8.55 1.09
C TYR A 89 -5.60 -8.31 1.24
N PHE A 90 -6.40 -8.93 0.40
CA PHE A 90 -7.85 -8.77 0.40
C PHE A 90 -8.49 -9.17 1.75
N GLU A 91 -8.11 -10.32 2.30
CA GLU A 91 -8.67 -10.81 3.56
C GLU A 91 -8.20 -10.00 4.77
N LEU A 92 -6.90 -9.70 4.85
CA LEU A 92 -6.27 -9.12 6.03
C LEU A 92 -6.34 -7.59 6.09
N ALA A 93 -6.38 -6.92 4.94
CA ALA A 93 -6.50 -5.47 4.88
C ALA A 93 -7.95 -5.04 4.56
N VAL A 94 -8.53 -5.53 3.46
CA VAL A 94 -9.80 -5.00 2.95
C VAL A 94 -11.00 -5.54 3.73
N VAL A 95 -11.09 -6.87 3.91
CA VAL A 95 -12.25 -7.50 4.58
C VAL A 95 -12.19 -7.33 6.08
N ALA A 96 -11.00 -7.40 6.67
CA ALA A 96 -10.83 -7.29 8.12
C ALA A 96 -11.13 -5.88 8.65
N ASP A 97 -10.78 -4.83 7.90
CA ASP A 97 -11.05 -3.44 8.28
C ASP A 97 -11.49 -2.56 7.09
N PRO A 98 -12.74 -2.74 6.61
CA PRO A 98 -13.27 -1.94 5.51
C PRO A 98 -13.33 -0.44 5.80
N GLY A 99 -13.46 -0.07 7.08
CA GLY A 99 -13.51 1.33 7.51
C GLY A 99 -12.17 2.02 7.31
N HIS A 100 -11.08 1.32 7.59
CA HIS A 100 -9.74 1.81 7.34
C HIS A 100 -9.51 2.09 5.84
N GLU A 101 -9.86 1.17 4.97
CA GLU A 101 -9.74 1.34 3.52
C GLU A 101 -10.56 2.55 3.01
N GLN A 102 -11.76 2.77 3.54
CA GLN A 102 -12.57 3.95 3.21
C GLN A 102 -11.84 5.24 3.61
N VAL A 103 -11.28 5.30 4.82
CA VAL A 103 -10.48 6.44 5.28
C VAL A 103 -9.30 6.70 4.36
N MET A 104 -8.60 5.66 3.91
CA MET A 104 -7.46 5.79 2.99
C MET A 104 -7.88 6.45 1.67
N PHE A 105 -8.97 5.99 1.06
CA PHE A 105 -9.50 6.60 -0.16
C PHE A 105 -9.97 8.06 0.06
N GLU A 106 -10.62 8.37 1.19
CA GLU A 106 -11.01 9.74 1.52
C GLU A 106 -9.81 10.68 1.68
N LEU A 107 -8.77 10.23 2.39
CA LEU A 107 -7.55 11.01 2.58
C LEU A 107 -6.79 11.21 1.27
N MET A 108 -6.75 10.18 0.41
CA MET A 108 -6.20 10.30 -0.94
C MET A 108 -6.95 11.37 -1.76
N GLN A 109 -8.29 11.31 -1.79
CA GLN A 109 -9.10 12.29 -2.48
C GLN A 109 -8.94 13.70 -1.90
N TYR A 110 -8.81 13.81 -0.59
CA TYR A 110 -8.52 15.07 0.09
C TYR A 110 -7.17 15.64 -0.35
N ALA A 111 -6.11 14.81 -0.37
CA ALA A 111 -4.78 15.23 -0.81
C ALA A 111 -4.77 15.72 -2.26
N LEU A 112 -5.40 14.96 -3.18
CA LEU A 112 -5.50 15.32 -4.60
C LEU A 112 -6.24 16.65 -4.87
N ARG A 113 -7.11 17.09 -3.94
CA ARG A 113 -7.92 18.32 -4.08
C ARG A 113 -7.40 19.50 -3.28
N THR A 114 -6.41 19.29 -2.40
CA THR A 114 -5.92 20.32 -1.49
C THR A 114 -4.62 20.91 -2.01
N PRO A 115 -4.61 22.21 -2.41
CA PRO A 115 -3.39 22.85 -2.90
C PRO A 115 -2.21 22.75 -1.93
N GLY A 116 -1.07 22.31 -2.45
CA GLY A 116 0.19 22.22 -1.70
C GLY A 116 0.44 20.88 -1.00
N ILE A 117 -0.52 19.92 -1.04
CA ILE A 117 -0.32 18.56 -0.53
C ILE A 117 -0.60 17.45 -1.56
N GLU A 118 -0.83 17.82 -2.82
CA GLU A 118 -1.05 16.86 -3.92
C GLU A 118 0.13 15.90 -4.10
N HIS A 119 1.33 16.34 -3.75
CA HIS A 119 2.54 15.52 -3.78
C HIS A 119 2.46 14.33 -2.82
N LEU A 120 1.75 14.43 -1.69
CA LEU A 120 1.59 13.33 -0.73
C LEU A 120 0.84 12.13 -1.35
N ALA A 121 -0.15 12.40 -2.20
CA ALA A 121 -0.84 11.35 -2.94
C ALA A 121 0.13 10.59 -3.87
N ARG A 122 1.02 11.32 -4.55
CA ARG A 122 2.05 10.72 -5.39
C ARG A 122 3.04 9.90 -4.55
N GLU A 123 3.50 10.46 -3.44
CA GLU A 123 4.45 9.82 -2.53
C GLU A 123 3.89 8.50 -1.99
N GLN A 124 2.61 8.44 -1.61
CA GLN A 124 1.95 7.22 -1.17
C GLN A 124 2.00 6.13 -2.25
N TYR A 125 1.62 6.47 -3.48
CA TYR A 125 1.67 5.50 -4.59
C TYR A 125 3.10 5.11 -4.97
N ASP A 126 4.07 6.02 -4.87
CA ASP A 126 5.49 5.69 -5.09
C ASP A 126 5.98 4.67 -4.05
N ARG A 127 5.60 4.83 -2.77
CA ARG A 127 5.92 3.87 -1.70
C ARG A 127 5.26 2.51 -1.92
N TYR A 128 3.98 2.47 -2.30
CA TYR A 128 3.29 1.22 -2.61
C TYR A 128 3.97 0.48 -3.78
N ARG A 129 4.28 1.19 -4.86
CA ARG A 129 4.98 0.59 -6.01
C ARG A 129 6.37 0.09 -5.63
N ALA A 130 7.14 0.85 -4.86
CA ALA A 130 8.46 0.42 -4.41
C ALA A 130 8.40 -0.85 -3.54
N ALA A 131 7.44 -0.92 -2.60
CA ALA A 131 7.24 -2.10 -1.78
C ALA A 131 6.86 -3.33 -2.61
N VAL A 132 5.91 -3.17 -3.54
CA VAL A 132 5.48 -4.26 -4.44
C VAL A 132 6.61 -4.68 -5.38
N SER A 133 7.41 -3.73 -5.92
CA SER A 133 8.57 -4.05 -6.76
C SER A 133 9.57 -4.95 -6.02
N GLY A 134 9.93 -4.61 -4.78
CA GLY A 134 10.83 -5.44 -3.98
C GLY A 134 10.30 -6.87 -3.73
N LEU A 135 8.98 -7.00 -3.55
CA LEU A 135 8.33 -8.31 -3.40
C LEU A 135 8.37 -9.11 -4.72
N LEU A 136 8.07 -8.45 -5.85
CA LEU A 136 8.09 -9.06 -7.18
C LEU A 136 9.52 -9.51 -7.58
N GLU A 137 10.54 -8.74 -7.23
CA GLU A 137 11.95 -9.12 -7.42
C GLU A 137 12.31 -10.36 -6.61
N THR A 138 11.99 -10.36 -5.30
CA THR A 138 12.21 -11.52 -4.43
C THR A 138 11.46 -12.75 -4.94
N GLY A 139 10.22 -12.58 -5.39
CA GLY A 139 9.41 -13.65 -5.96
C GLY A 139 10.01 -14.20 -7.25
N ALA A 140 10.51 -13.34 -8.12
CA ALA A 140 11.16 -13.73 -9.37
C ALA A 140 12.46 -14.52 -9.10
N GLU A 141 13.28 -14.09 -8.17
CA GLU A 141 14.48 -14.82 -7.75
C GLU A 141 14.15 -16.23 -7.22
N ASN A 142 13.17 -16.33 -6.32
CA ASN A 142 12.74 -17.61 -5.72
C ASN A 142 12.14 -18.57 -6.75
N ALA A 143 11.43 -18.05 -7.76
CA ALA A 143 10.80 -18.85 -8.80
C ALA A 143 11.74 -19.13 -10.00
N GLY A 144 12.93 -18.53 -10.05
CA GLY A 144 13.84 -18.66 -11.19
C GLY A 144 13.29 -18.07 -12.49
N ILE A 145 12.58 -16.95 -12.37
CA ILE A 145 11.97 -16.24 -13.50
C ILE A 145 12.53 -14.83 -13.64
N ARG A 146 12.20 -14.20 -14.76
CA ARG A 146 12.30 -12.75 -14.96
C ARG A 146 10.96 -12.20 -15.43
N TRP A 147 10.69 -10.95 -15.12
CA TRP A 147 9.53 -10.26 -15.68
C TRP A 147 9.80 -9.82 -17.12
N SER A 148 8.81 -9.98 -18.01
CA SER A 148 8.89 -9.53 -19.40
C SER A 148 8.72 -8.02 -19.57
N LEU A 149 8.26 -7.34 -18.50
CA LEU A 149 8.17 -5.88 -18.39
C LEU A 149 9.11 -5.41 -17.27
N PRO A 150 9.47 -4.09 -17.22
CA PRO A 150 10.10 -3.50 -16.05
C PRO A 150 9.30 -3.82 -14.79
N VAL A 151 9.98 -4.18 -13.70
CA VAL A 151 9.32 -4.61 -12.46
C VAL A 151 8.42 -3.50 -11.88
N GLU A 152 8.78 -2.23 -12.09
CA GLU A 152 8.01 -1.07 -11.69
C GLU A 152 6.65 -0.99 -12.42
N ASP A 153 6.61 -1.41 -13.69
CA ASP A 153 5.36 -1.47 -14.45
C ASP A 153 4.47 -2.63 -13.98
N VAL A 154 5.06 -3.79 -13.67
CA VAL A 154 4.33 -4.90 -13.05
C VAL A 154 3.79 -4.50 -11.68
N ALA A 155 4.59 -3.82 -10.86
CA ALA A 155 4.16 -3.30 -9.56
C ALA A 155 2.99 -2.30 -9.70
N ARG A 156 3.04 -1.43 -10.71
CA ARG A 156 1.92 -0.52 -11.02
C ARG A 156 0.64 -1.28 -11.36
N LEU A 157 0.72 -2.36 -12.14
CA LEU A 157 -0.44 -3.20 -12.44
C LEU A 157 -1.00 -3.83 -11.17
N VAL A 158 -0.15 -4.39 -10.30
CA VAL A 158 -0.58 -4.98 -9.02
C VAL A 158 -1.30 -3.94 -8.15
N VAL A 159 -0.71 -2.76 -7.94
CA VAL A 159 -1.33 -1.69 -7.13
C VAL A 159 -2.67 -1.26 -7.74
N THR A 160 -2.75 -1.07 -9.06
CA THR A 160 -4.00 -0.69 -9.74
C THR A 160 -5.09 -1.75 -9.59
N ILE A 161 -4.73 -3.04 -9.65
CA ILE A 161 -5.68 -4.15 -9.45
C ILE A 161 -6.15 -4.16 -7.99
N SER A 162 -5.25 -3.97 -7.03
CA SER A 162 -5.58 -3.92 -5.59
C SER A 162 -6.56 -2.78 -5.29
N ASP A 163 -6.32 -1.57 -5.82
CA ASP A 163 -7.23 -0.43 -5.66
C ASP A 163 -8.62 -0.73 -6.25
N GLY A 164 -8.65 -1.27 -7.48
CA GLY A 164 -9.91 -1.62 -8.14
C GLY A 164 -10.67 -2.73 -7.42
N LEU A 165 -9.95 -3.73 -6.90
CA LEU A 165 -10.51 -4.80 -6.08
C LEU A 165 -11.13 -4.26 -4.79
N THR A 166 -10.39 -3.40 -4.07
CA THR A 166 -10.85 -2.79 -2.82
C THR A 166 -12.09 -1.92 -3.04
N LEU A 167 -12.04 -0.97 -4.00
CA LEU A 167 -13.17 -0.09 -4.28
C LEU A 167 -14.40 -0.86 -4.77
N GLY A 168 -14.22 -1.86 -5.63
CA GLY A 168 -15.31 -2.70 -6.10
C GLY A 168 -15.99 -3.42 -4.96
N TRP A 169 -15.22 -4.08 -4.11
CA TRP A 169 -15.77 -4.80 -2.98
C TRP A 169 -16.38 -3.88 -1.91
N LEU A 170 -15.81 -2.69 -1.68
CA LEU A 170 -16.42 -1.71 -0.78
C LEU A 170 -17.81 -1.28 -1.27
N ALA A 171 -18.03 -1.25 -2.59
CA ALA A 171 -19.30 -0.85 -3.18
C ALA A 171 -20.38 -1.94 -3.12
N ASP A 172 -20.03 -3.21 -3.41
CA ASP A 172 -21.02 -4.28 -3.57
C ASP A 172 -20.96 -5.40 -2.52
N ARG A 173 -19.84 -5.50 -1.79
CA ARG A 173 -19.57 -6.55 -0.79
C ARG A 173 -19.64 -7.97 -1.35
N ASP A 174 -19.50 -8.15 -2.67
CA ASP A 174 -19.48 -9.48 -3.31
C ASP A 174 -18.07 -10.08 -3.23
N THR A 175 -17.80 -10.81 -2.14
CA THR A 175 -16.53 -11.53 -1.95
C THR A 175 -16.28 -12.57 -3.04
N ALA A 176 -17.34 -13.21 -3.56
CA ALA A 176 -17.17 -14.19 -4.64
C ALA A 176 -16.74 -13.52 -5.94
N ALA A 177 -17.24 -12.33 -6.26
CA ALA A 177 -16.78 -11.54 -7.39
C ALA A 177 -15.32 -11.09 -7.19
N ALA A 178 -14.97 -10.61 -6.00
CA ALA A 178 -13.60 -10.22 -5.64
C ALA A 178 -12.60 -11.37 -5.86
N MET A 179 -12.93 -12.58 -5.40
CA MET A 179 -12.10 -13.77 -5.60
C MET A 179 -11.92 -14.12 -7.09
N ARG A 180 -12.95 -13.93 -7.94
CA ARG A 180 -12.80 -14.11 -9.39
C ARG A 180 -11.84 -13.09 -10.02
N VAL A 181 -11.85 -11.85 -9.54
CA VAL A 181 -10.89 -10.82 -9.97
C VAL A 181 -9.46 -11.21 -9.57
N ILE A 182 -9.26 -11.73 -8.35
CA ILE A 182 -7.94 -12.22 -7.89
C ILE A 182 -7.43 -13.35 -8.78
N GLU A 183 -8.27 -14.34 -9.09
CA GLU A 183 -7.89 -15.44 -10.00
C GLU A 183 -7.52 -14.93 -11.39
N PHE A 184 -8.32 -14.02 -11.96
CA PHE A 184 -8.02 -13.38 -13.25
C PHE A 184 -6.70 -12.59 -13.20
N ALA A 185 -6.45 -11.86 -12.11
CA ALA A 185 -5.22 -11.10 -11.91
C ALA A 185 -4.00 -12.03 -11.86
N ALA A 186 -4.10 -13.13 -11.10
CA ALA A 186 -3.04 -14.13 -10.99
C ALA A 186 -2.72 -14.76 -12.37
N ASP A 187 -3.75 -15.13 -13.14
CA ASP A 187 -3.60 -15.67 -14.50
C ASP A 187 -2.95 -14.65 -15.45
N SER A 188 -3.32 -13.39 -15.34
CA SER A 188 -2.84 -12.34 -16.25
C SER A 188 -1.42 -11.92 -15.92
N LEU A 189 -1.12 -11.69 -14.65
CA LEU A 189 0.19 -11.26 -14.18
C LEU A 189 1.24 -12.37 -14.32
N SER A 190 0.87 -13.64 -14.10
CA SER A 190 1.80 -14.76 -14.25
C SER A 190 2.27 -14.96 -15.69
N ARG A 191 1.51 -14.52 -16.71
CA ARG A 191 1.93 -14.53 -18.12
C ARG A 191 3.05 -13.52 -18.43
N LEU A 192 3.30 -12.58 -17.54
CA LEU A 192 4.43 -11.65 -17.64
C LEU A 192 5.74 -12.27 -17.13
N ALA A 193 5.68 -13.47 -16.55
CA ALA A 193 6.83 -14.20 -16.08
C ALA A 193 7.43 -15.07 -17.18
N GLU A 194 8.74 -14.96 -17.39
CA GLU A 194 9.51 -15.77 -18.32
C GLU A 194 10.62 -16.50 -17.56
N PRO A 195 11.07 -17.69 -18.01
CA PRO A 195 12.22 -18.34 -17.40
C PRO A 195 13.45 -17.42 -17.36
N ALA A 196 14.11 -17.33 -16.21
CA ALA A 196 15.37 -16.62 -16.13
C ALA A 196 16.43 -17.28 -17.01
N PRO A 197 17.32 -16.52 -17.67
CA PRO A 197 18.39 -17.09 -18.47
C PRO A 197 19.28 -17.97 -17.57
N THR A 198 19.40 -19.24 -17.96
CA THR A 198 20.34 -20.16 -17.29
C THR A 198 21.76 -19.67 -17.55
N ASN A 199 22.48 -19.26 -16.53
CA ASN A 199 23.90 -18.94 -16.60
C ASN A 199 24.68 -20.24 -16.88
N SER A 200 24.77 -20.65 -18.16
CA SER A 200 25.71 -21.67 -18.61
C SER A 200 27.12 -21.10 -18.51
N THR A 201 27.71 -21.20 -17.33
CA THR A 201 29.15 -21.01 -17.18
C THR A 201 29.85 -22.14 -17.92
N VAL A 202 30.18 -21.91 -19.20
CA VAL A 202 31.07 -22.78 -19.97
C VAL A 202 32.40 -22.77 -19.23
N ARG A 203 32.65 -23.80 -18.42
CA ARG A 203 33.99 -24.14 -17.97
C ARG A 203 34.78 -24.55 -19.21
N THR A 204 35.49 -23.58 -19.80
CA THR A 204 36.52 -23.86 -20.80
C THR A 204 37.66 -24.55 -20.03
N THR A 205 37.67 -25.87 -20.06
CA THR A 205 38.83 -26.68 -19.64
C THR A 205 39.96 -26.44 -20.64
N THR A 206 40.85 -25.53 -20.31
CA THR A 206 42.12 -25.38 -21.00
C THR A 206 42.91 -26.68 -20.74
N LYS A 207 42.96 -27.53 -21.79
CA LYS A 207 43.80 -28.71 -21.81
C LYS A 207 45.22 -28.28 -22.10
N GLU A 208 46.04 -28.11 -21.07
CA GLU A 208 47.50 -27.98 -21.24
C GLU A 208 48.02 -29.24 -21.94
N ARG A 209 48.53 -29.08 -23.14
CA ARG A 209 49.40 -30.06 -23.80
C ARG A 209 50.82 -29.74 -23.35
N SER A 210 51.36 -30.59 -22.48
CA SER A 210 52.81 -30.76 -22.30
C SER A 210 53.36 -31.53 -23.51
N ALA A 211 54.37 -30.99 -24.12
CA ALA A 211 55.40 -31.68 -24.89
C ALA A 211 56.74 -31.18 -24.43
#